data_bbaacedf6b8609f51ff640883258d68c
#
_entry.id   bbaacedf6b8609f51ff640883258d68c
#
_cell.length_a   1.000
_cell.length_b   1.000
_cell.length_c   1.000
_cell.angle_alpha   90.00
_cell.angle_beta   90.00
_cell.angle_gamma   90.00
#
_symmetry.space_group_name_H-M   'P 1'
#
loop_
_entity.id
_entity.type
_entity.pdbx_description
1 polymer ?
#
loop_
_entity_poly.entity_id
_entity_poly.type
_entity_poly.pdbx_seq_one_letter_code
_entity_poly.pdbx_strand_id
1 'polypeptide(L)'
;MKKFKFLSMAFMALMMAASFAACSNDDDPTPVEPEAPVEDIADYRFELYVCPVKHGGMSMNKNGTFVRSVTSLNADQPMVQFTSKGYELTSKYTMESITKGEYHYQVPEKGGAFVKFRFAVDASGDEYVADEVSVPQAGMKEIDVNGEKVTPTFAGRKYTHAWIDDDKTLLLMGTNGDKTKVFWVKLNEENMQIIDNGVLDFNIPVGYTDLSTSGILTYRKESGDLLYFFIAKNGEGMTDAEQSKLCVAVIPDPKTMKVTQVNEVDANLALESTASAYGELMQNTVMYDENGNLYLAGLLKKDGIEYGSLLRMKAGATNFDAGYNALPNPEGKLHTIQYLGNGKALVYMRNHKAELASGVKPTGIDAVNNFYAIVDLNTNTRERVKYNGTDLPYSSGRFSQRSVIVAGKAYIGIANKEALSAGVYIYDIASGKVEEGVKLESGFCFDIIRAMKVEK
;
A
#
# COMPACT_ATOMS: atom_id res chain seq x y z
N MET A 1 7.80 47.19 -10.68
CA MET A 1 8.84 46.22 -11.05
C MET A 1 9.45 45.67 -9.76
N LYS A 2 9.01 44.55 -9.26
CA LYS A 2 9.67 43.82 -8.16
C LYS A 2 9.92 42.42 -8.66
N LYS A 3 11.19 42.03 -8.73
CA LYS A 3 11.68 40.73 -9.18
C LYS A 3 11.45 39.73 -8.06
N PHE A 4 10.62 38.72 -8.29
CA PHE A 4 10.57 37.50 -7.46
C PHE A 4 11.67 36.56 -7.94
N LYS A 5 12.54 36.17 -7.02
CA LYS A 5 13.53 35.10 -7.22
C LYS A 5 12.87 33.78 -6.85
N PHE A 6 12.74 32.89 -7.81
CA PHE A 6 12.47 31.50 -7.57
C PHE A 6 13.73 30.85 -7.00
N LEU A 7 13.60 30.21 -5.85
CA LEU A 7 14.61 29.35 -5.26
C LEU A 7 14.18 27.93 -5.53
N SER A 8 14.79 27.30 -6.54
CA SER A 8 14.66 25.86 -6.77
C SER A 8 15.58 25.14 -5.79
N MET A 9 15.03 24.37 -4.86
CA MET A 9 15.79 23.43 -4.04
C MET A 9 15.93 22.11 -4.80
N ALA A 10 17.13 21.87 -5.31
CA ALA A 10 17.54 20.54 -5.75
C ALA A 10 18.06 19.78 -4.51
N PHE A 11 17.42 18.69 -4.15
CA PHE A 11 17.96 17.73 -3.18
C PHE A 11 18.88 16.78 -3.95
N MET A 12 20.18 16.92 -3.75
CA MET A 12 21.17 15.91 -4.07
C MET A 12 21.66 15.29 -2.77
N ALA A 13 21.27 14.08 -2.49
CA ALA A 13 21.93 13.25 -1.50
C ALA A 13 23.15 12.57 -2.16
N LEU A 14 24.34 13.02 -1.81
CA LEU A 14 25.58 12.39 -2.23
C LEU A 14 26.23 11.78 -0.98
N MET A 15 26.12 10.47 -0.80
CA MET A 15 26.98 9.76 0.14
C MET A 15 28.20 9.25 -0.59
N MET A 16 29.38 9.77 -0.28
CA MET A 16 30.65 9.09 -0.49
C MET A 16 31.42 9.04 0.82
N ALA A 17 31.52 7.85 1.36
CA ALA A 17 32.50 7.55 2.40
C ALA A 17 33.89 7.50 1.78
N ALA A 18 34.78 8.35 2.19
CA ALA A 18 36.21 8.18 1.98
C ALA A 18 36.95 8.44 3.28
N SER A 19 37.46 7.36 3.85
CA SER A 19 38.45 7.40 4.93
C SER A 19 39.79 7.85 4.39
N PHE A 20 40.31 8.99 4.82
CA PHE A 20 41.75 9.22 4.90
C PHE A 20 42.07 10.07 6.14
N ALA A 21 42.88 9.50 7.00
CA ALA A 21 43.50 10.21 8.10
C ALA A 21 44.63 11.12 7.58
N ALA A 22 44.53 12.40 7.89
CA ALA A 22 45.73 13.25 8.00
C ALA A 22 45.40 14.44 8.91
N CYS A 23 46.23 14.62 9.93
CA CYS A 23 46.18 15.74 10.86
C CYS A 23 46.40 17.09 10.16
N SER A 24 45.52 18.05 10.41
CA SER A 24 45.89 19.45 10.57
C SER A 24 44.77 20.22 11.27
N ASN A 25 45.12 21.00 12.26
CA ASN A 25 44.24 21.91 12.97
C ASN A 25 43.79 22.99 12.01
N ASP A 26 42.48 23.14 11.88
CA ASP A 26 41.82 24.43 11.60
C ASP A 26 40.35 24.26 11.98
N ASP A 27 39.87 25.12 12.87
CA ASP A 27 38.49 25.19 13.35
C ASP A 27 37.60 25.80 12.24
N ASP A 28 37.15 24.97 11.30
CA ASP A 28 36.08 25.34 10.38
C ASP A 28 34.81 24.58 10.81
N PRO A 29 33.70 25.27 11.10
CA PRO A 29 32.47 24.60 11.55
C PRO A 29 31.97 23.70 10.42
N THR A 30 31.94 22.39 10.66
CA THR A 30 31.32 21.42 9.78
C THR A 30 29.92 21.89 9.41
N PRO A 31 29.56 21.96 8.11
CA PRO A 31 28.20 22.32 7.73
C PRO A 31 27.23 21.31 8.35
N VAL A 32 26.40 21.77 9.26
CA VAL A 32 25.28 20.98 9.78
C VAL A 32 24.32 20.80 8.61
N GLU A 33 24.20 19.58 8.08
CA GLU A 33 23.13 19.27 7.14
C GLU A 33 21.79 19.65 7.80
N PRO A 34 20.91 20.36 7.09
CA PRO A 34 19.60 20.68 7.63
C PRO A 34 18.87 19.37 7.93
N GLU A 35 18.56 19.14 9.19
CA GLU A 35 17.71 18.01 9.60
C GLU A 35 16.43 18.05 8.76
N ALA A 36 16.03 16.89 8.24
CA ALA A 36 14.76 16.79 7.53
C ALA A 36 13.64 17.33 8.44
N PRO A 37 12.69 18.11 7.91
CA PRO A 37 11.62 18.66 8.73
C PRO A 37 10.91 17.55 9.47
N VAL A 38 10.89 17.65 10.80
CA VAL A 38 10.17 16.71 11.66
C VAL A 38 8.69 16.85 11.33
N GLU A 39 8.07 15.76 10.90
CA GLU A 39 6.62 15.74 10.67
C GLU A 39 5.88 16.03 11.98
N ASP A 40 4.97 17.00 11.95
CA ASP A 40 4.09 17.30 13.07
C ASP A 40 2.77 16.52 12.91
N ILE A 41 2.39 15.77 13.92
CA ILE A 41 1.12 15.03 13.91
C ILE A 41 -0.09 15.97 13.73
N ALA A 42 0.04 17.24 14.12
CA ALA A 42 -0.98 18.26 13.93
C ALA A 42 -1.26 18.62 12.46
N ASP A 43 -0.36 18.20 11.55
CA ASP A 43 -0.56 18.35 10.10
C ASP A 43 -1.42 17.24 9.51
N TYR A 44 -1.90 16.32 10.33
CA TYR A 44 -2.64 15.15 9.87
C TYR A 44 -4.01 15.04 10.54
N ARG A 45 -4.96 14.51 9.79
CA ARG A 45 -6.19 13.92 10.31
C ARG A 45 -6.19 12.42 9.96
N PHE A 46 -6.95 11.65 10.69
CA PHE A 46 -7.10 10.22 10.44
C PHE A 46 -8.46 9.93 9.86
N GLU A 47 -8.49 9.05 8.87
CA GLU A 47 -9.72 8.47 8.36
C GLU A 47 -9.79 7.00 8.76
N LEU A 48 -10.84 6.67 9.51
CA LEU A 48 -11.12 5.33 10.00
C LEU A 48 -12.23 4.72 9.15
N TYR A 49 -11.89 3.70 8.38
CA TYR A 49 -12.85 2.92 7.61
C TYR A 49 -13.22 1.69 8.42
N VAL A 50 -14.50 1.52 8.67
CA VAL A 50 -15.02 0.46 9.52
C VAL A 50 -16.24 -0.21 8.91
N CYS A 51 -16.45 -1.47 9.28
CA CYS A 51 -17.68 -2.18 8.98
C CYS A 51 -18.27 -2.82 10.26
N PRO A 52 -19.57 -3.13 10.29
CA PRO A 52 -20.16 -3.90 11.36
C PRO A 52 -19.47 -5.25 11.55
N VAL A 53 -19.27 -5.66 12.79
CA VAL A 53 -18.59 -6.93 13.17
C VAL A 53 -19.18 -8.15 12.49
N LYS A 54 -20.50 -8.17 12.26
CA LYS A 54 -21.19 -9.26 11.53
C LYS A 54 -20.62 -9.55 10.15
N HIS A 55 -19.86 -8.60 9.57
CA HIS A 55 -19.19 -8.76 8.28
C HIS A 55 -17.73 -9.23 8.42
N GLY A 56 -17.32 -9.66 9.61
CA GLY A 56 -16.03 -10.30 9.85
C GLY A 56 -14.80 -9.40 9.73
N GLY A 57 -14.97 -8.07 9.84
CA GLY A 57 -13.85 -7.13 9.71
C GLY A 57 -13.35 -7.02 8.28
N MET A 58 -14.21 -7.27 7.32
CA MET A 58 -14.06 -6.91 5.92
C MET A 58 -15.40 -6.43 5.38
N SER A 59 -15.37 -5.34 4.66
CA SER A 59 -16.52 -4.91 3.86
C SER A 59 -16.70 -5.90 2.70
N MET A 60 -17.53 -6.90 2.94
CA MET A 60 -17.99 -7.80 1.87
C MET A 60 -19.05 -7.14 1.00
N ASN A 61 -19.73 -6.15 1.54
CA ASN A 61 -20.76 -5.38 0.87
C ASN A 61 -20.38 -3.90 0.96
N LYS A 62 -20.51 -3.20 -0.14
CA LYS A 62 -20.33 -1.76 -0.29
C LYS A 62 -21.25 -0.96 0.62
N ASN A 63 -22.41 -1.49 0.91
CA ASN A 63 -23.35 -0.94 1.87
C ASN A 63 -22.98 -1.44 3.26
N GLY A 64 -22.51 -0.55 4.11
CA GLY A 64 -22.15 -0.86 5.49
C GLY A 64 -20.66 -0.68 5.81
N THR A 65 -19.86 -0.07 4.95
CA THR A 65 -18.56 0.51 5.32
C THR A 65 -18.76 2.00 5.53
N PHE A 66 -18.31 2.47 6.68
CA PHE A 66 -18.39 3.87 7.07
C PHE A 66 -16.99 4.46 7.19
N VAL A 67 -16.83 5.72 6.84
CA VAL A 67 -15.62 6.49 7.10
C VAL A 67 -15.89 7.58 8.11
N ARG A 68 -15.01 7.71 9.10
CA ARG A 68 -14.98 8.80 10.08
C ARG A 68 -13.64 9.51 10.02
N SER A 69 -13.70 10.84 10.03
CA SER A 69 -12.53 11.69 10.13
C SER A 69 -12.33 12.14 11.58
N VAL A 70 -11.13 11.87 12.12
CA VAL A 70 -10.77 12.29 13.49
C VAL A 70 -9.41 12.98 13.48
N THR A 71 -9.20 13.92 14.37
CA THR A 71 -7.95 14.69 14.44
C THR A 71 -6.86 14.03 15.28
N SER A 72 -7.23 13.07 16.11
CA SER A 72 -6.31 12.35 16.98
C SER A 72 -6.79 10.92 17.24
N LEU A 73 -5.84 10.01 17.44
CA LEU A 73 -6.08 8.62 17.83
C LEU A 73 -5.56 8.33 19.25
N ASN A 74 -5.24 9.34 20.04
CA ASN A 74 -4.76 9.19 21.42
C ASN A 74 -5.87 8.70 22.36
N ALA A 75 -5.50 8.08 23.48
CA ALA A 75 -6.41 7.50 24.45
C ALA A 75 -7.29 8.51 25.20
N ASP A 76 -6.90 9.77 25.25
CA ASP A 76 -7.65 10.87 25.86
C ASP A 76 -8.85 11.33 25.01
N GLN A 77 -8.93 10.85 23.76
CA GLN A 77 -10.05 11.16 22.89
C GLN A 77 -11.28 10.32 23.26
N PRO A 78 -12.50 10.88 23.06
CA PRO A 78 -13.71 10.10 23.17
C PRO A 78 -13.71 8.89 22.24
N MET A 79 -14.40 7.82 22.64
CA MET A 79 -14.63 6.66 21.80
C MET A 79 -15.28 7.09 20.48
N VAL A 80 -14.72 6.63 19.35
CA VAL A 80 -15.22 6.98 18.01
C VAL A 80 -16.56 6.29 17.77
N GLN A 81 -17.60 7.07 17.52
CA GLN A 81 -18.96 6.61 17.26
C GLN A 81 -19.22 6.49 15.76
N PHE A 82 -19.94 5.43 15.36
CA PHE A 82 -20.34 5.18 13.98
C PHE A 82 -21.85 5.05 13.80
N THR A 83 -22.57 4.68 14.86
CA THR A 83 -24.03 4.62 14.82
C THR A 83 -24.60 6.00 14.54
N SER A 84 -25.27 6.15 13.40
CA SER A 84 -25.81 7.42 12.90
C SER A 84 -24.75 8.51 12.67
N LYS A 85 -23.50 8.11 12.50
CA LYS A 85 -22.35 8.97 12.23
C LYS A 85 -21.46 8.38 11.16
N GLY A 86 -20.70 9.25 10.49
CA GLY A 86 -19.80 8.87 9.42
C GLY A 86 -20.49 8.80 8.06
N TYR A 87 -19.68 8.84 7.01
CA TYR A 87 -20.14 8.71 5.64
C TYR A 87 -20.20 7.24 5.23
N GLU A 88 -21.36 6.75 4.86
CA GLU A 88 -21.49 5.41 4.31
C GLU A 88 -20.98 5.38 2.86
N LEU A 89 -20.00 4.52 2.60
CA LEU A 89 -19.39 4.40 1.27
C LEU A 89 -20.42 3.88 0.25
N THR A 90 -20.24 4.29 -1.00
CA THR A 90 -21.10 3.94 -2.12
C THR A 90 -20.31 3.23 -3.22
N SER A 91 -20.99 2.80 -4.28
CA SER A 91 -20.30 2.28 -5.48
C SER A 91 -19.47 3.35 -6.21
N LYS A 92 -19.70 4.64 -5.92
CA LYS A 92 -18.95 5.76 -6.49
C LYS A 92 -17.74 6.13 -5.65
N TYR A 93 -17.87 6.10 -4.33
CA TYR A 93 -16.81 6.44 -3.38
C TYR A 93 -16.50 5.21 -2.54
N THR A 94 -15.45 4.50 -2.91
CA THR A 94 -15.07 3.21 -2.30
C THR A 94 -13.83 3.36 -1.42
N MET A 95 -13.55 2.38 -0.59
CA MET A 95 -12.33 2.38 0.20
C MET A 95 -11.09 2.00 -0.64
N GLU A 96 -11.27 1.43 -1.81
CA GLU A 96 -10.20 1.11 -2.75
C GLU A 96 -9.80 2.36 -3.53
N SER A 97 -9.14 3.28 -2.85
CA SER A 97 -8.67 4.54 -3.41
C SER A 97 -7.21 4.79 -3.05
N ILE A 98 -6.54 5.51 -3.92
CA ILE A 98 -5.20 6.05 -3.72
C ILE A 98 -5.34 7.33 -2.92
N THR A 99 -4.43 7.63 -2.01
CA THR A 99 -4.47 8.86 -1.22
C THR A 99 -3.22 9.71 -1.43
N LYS A 100 -3.41 11.02 -1.49
CA LYS A 100 -2.33 12.02 -1.48
C LYS A 100 -2.85 13.34 -0.89
N GLY A 101 -2.13 13.88 0.09
CA GLY A 101 -2.62 15.04 0.84
C GLY A 101 -3.96 14.72 1.50
N GLU A 102 -4.98 15.54 1.23
CA GLU A 102 -6.35 15.33 1.70
C GLU A 102 -7.24 14.55 0.71
N TYR A 103 -6.72 14.19 -0.48
CA TYR A 103 -7.52 13.70 -1.57
C TYR A 103 -7.43 12.19 -1.76
N HIS A 104 -8.51 11.65 -2.28
CA HIS A 104 -8.67 10.29 -2.78
C HIS A 104 -8.73 10.30 -4.29
N TYR A 105 -8.09 9.32 -4.92
CA TYR A 105 -8.06 9.11 -6.37
C TYR A 105 -8.50 7.68 -6.65
N GLN A 106 -9.46 7.50 -7.53
CA GLN A 106 -10.00 6.17 -7.78
C GLN A 106 -10.61 6.01 -9.16
N VAL A 107 -10.77 4.76 -9.57
CA VAL A 107 -11.75 4.35 -10.56
C VAL A 107 -12.94 3.78 -9.79
N PRO A 108 -14.13 4.37 -9.87
CA PRO A 108 -15.33 3.88 -9.22
C PRO A 108 -15.61 2.41 -9.56
N GLU A 109 -16.34 1.73 -8.73
CA GLU A 109 -16.57 0.29 -8.91
C GLU A 109 -17.19 -0.07 -10.25
N LYS A 110 -18.13 0.74 -10.74
CA LYS A 110 -18.74 0.54 -12.07
C LYS A 110 -17.83 0.98 -13.22
N GLY A 111 -16.63 1.49 -12.93
CA GLY A 111 -15.72 2.07 -13.92
C GLY A 111 -16.29 3.38 -14.50
N GLY A 112 -15.90 3.69 -15.75
CA GLY A 112 -16.46 4.78 -16.54
C GLY A 112 -15.81 6.15 -16.33
N ALA A 113 -15.18 6.43 -15.20
CA ALA A 113 -14.51 7.69 -14.90
C ALA A 113 -13.25 7.49 -14.03
N PHE A 114 -12.38 8.51 -14.04
CA PHE A 114 -11.37 8.75 -13.04
C PHE A 114 -11.89 9.82 -12.09
N VAL A 115 -11.83 9.60 -10.79
CA VAL A 115 -12.44 10.48 -9.79
C VAL A 115 -11.42 10.88 -8.74
N LYS A 116 -11.31 12.18 -8.46
CA LYS A 116 -10.61 12.77 -7.31
C LYS A 116 -11.66 13.38 -6.39
N PHE A 117 -11.55 13.20 -5.09
CA PHE A 117 -12.44 13.78 -4.10
C PHE A 117 -11.76 13.81 -2.74
N ARG A 118 -12.37 14.47 -1.76
CA ARG A 118 -11.99 14.36 -0.36
C ARG A 118 -13.23 14.23 0.53
N PHE A 119 -13.04 13.69 1.73
CA PHE A 119 -14.04 13.79 2.78
C PHE A 119 -13.81 15.08 3.55
N ALA A 120 -14.87 15.83 3.76
CA ALA A 120 -14.90 16.99 4.64
C ALA A 120 -15.90 16.74 5.78
N VAL A 121 -15.78 17.52 6.84
CA VAL A 121 -16.67 17.42 8.01
C VAL A 121 -17.44 18.73 8.11
N ASP A 122 -18.76 18.66 8.22
CA ASP A 122 -19.62 19.82 8.36
C ASP A 122 -19.68 20.34 9.81
N ALA A 123 -20.43 21.42 10.02
CA ALA A 123 -20.59 22.02 11.35
C ALA A 123 -21.30 21.11 12.37
N SER A 124 -21.99 20.07 11.92
CA SER A 124 -22.66 19.06 12.76
C SER A 124 -21.73 17.89 13.11
N GLY A 125 -20.51 17.89 12.53
CA GLY A 125 -19.53 16.83 12.71
C GLY A 125 -19.82 15.59 11.86
N ASP A 126 -20.57 15.75 10.76
CA ASP A 126 -20.89 14.68 9.83
C ASP A 126 -20.03 14.79 8.55
N GLU A 127 -19.50 13.66 8.09
CA GLU A 127 -18.66 13.58 6.91
C GLU A 127 -19.49 13.68 5.62
N TYR A 128 -18.95 14.39 4.64
CA TYR A 128 -19.51 14.49 3.30
C TYR A 128 -18.41 14.53 2.24
N VAL A 129 -18.77 14.22 1.00
CA VAL A 129 -17.84 14.32 -0.13
C VAL A 129 -17.74 15.75 -0.61
N ALA A 130 -16.51 16.25 -0.71
CA ALA A 130 -16.20 17.59 -1.20
C ALA A 130 -15.18 17.55 -2.35
N ASP A 131 -15.12 18.66 -3.08
CA ASP A 131 -14.10 18.95 -4.12
C ASP A 131 -13.95 17.81 -5.15
N GLU A 132 -15.07 17.28 -5.61
CA GLU A 132 -15.07 16.21 -6.60
C GLU A 132 -14.67 16.71 -7.98
N VAL A 133 -13.71 16.03 -8.59
CA VAL A 133 -13.37 16.12 -10.00
C VAL A 133 -13.57 14.73 -10.63
N SER A 134 -14.32 14.67 -11.74
CA SER A 134 -14.63 13.43 -12.45
C SER A 134 -14.36 13.57 -13.94
N VAL A 135 -13.48 12.71 -14.48
CA VAL A 135 -13.08 12.72 -15.89
C VAL A 135 -13.47 11.39 -16.54
N PRO A 136 -14.29 11.41 -17.60
CA PRO A 136 -14.70 10.17 -18.28
C PRO A 136 -13.51 9.42 -18.89
N GLN A 137 -13.47 8.11 -18.72
CA GLN A 137 -12.47 7.25 -19.37
C GLN A 137 -12.57 7.25 -20.89
N ALA A 138 -13.75 7.54 -21.43
CA ALA A 138 -13.98 7.69 -22.88
C ALA A 138 -13.13 8.80 -23.53
N GLY A 139 -12.51 9.67 -22.76
CA GLY A 139 -11.54 10.67 -23.24
C GLY A 139 -10.16 10.10 -23.55
N MET A 140 -9.88 8.82 -23.26
CA MET A 140 -8.63 8.18 -23.64
C MET A 140 -8.54 7.99 -25.15
N LYS A 141 -7.33 8.07 -25.67
CA LYS A 141 -7.05 7.78 -27.09
C LYS A 141 -7.24 6.30 -27.38
N GLU A 142 -7.77 6.00 -28.57
CA GLU A 142 -7.68 4.65 -29.10
C GLU A 142 -6.22 4.24 -29.29
N ILE A 143 -5.91 3.00 -28.95
CA ILE A 143 -4.60 2.40 -29.12
C ILE A 143 -4.71 1.18 -30.06
N ASP A 144 -3.65 0.90 -30.80
CA ASP A 144 -3.57 -0.30 -31.60
C ASP A 144 -3.13 -1.48 -30.72
N VAL A 145 -3.93 -2.52 -30.68
CA VAL A 145 -3.63 -3.78 -30.00
C VAL A 145 -3.73 -4.90 -31.06
N ASN A 146 -2.59 -5.36 -31.57
CA ASN A 146 -2.52 -6.42 -32.58
C ASN A 146 -3.31 -6.11 -33.87
N GLY A 147 -3.34 -4.85 -34.30
CA GLY A 147 -4.05 -4.41 -35.50
C GLY A 147 -5.53 -4.00 -35.27
N GLU A 148 -6.01 -4.12 -34.06
CA GLU A 148 -7.33 -3.65 -33.66
C GLU A 148 -7.25 -2.36 -32.83
N LYS A 149 -8.10 -1.39 -33.14
CA LYS A 149 -8.20 -0.14 -32.36
C LYS A 149 -9.09 -0.36 -31.15
N VAL A 150 -8.53 -0.13 -29.98
CA VAL A 150 -9.20 -0.33 -28.68
C VAL A 150 -9.09 0.94 -27.84
N THR A 151 -10.18 1.41 -27.28
CA THR A 151 -10.12 2.39 -26.19
C THR A 151 -9.88 1.65 -24.88
N PRO A 152 -8.77 1.92 -24.14
CA PRO A 152 -8.53 1.31 -22.85
C PRO A 152 -9.68 1.57 -21.88
N THR A 153 -9.93 0.61 -21.00
CA THR A 153 -10.88 0.78 -19.90
C THR A 153 -10.29 0.24 -18.62
N PHE A 154 -10.48 0.96 -17.54
CA PHE A 154 -10.08 0.55 -16.20
C PHE A 154 -11.33 0.15 -15.42
N ALA A 155 -11.36 -1.09 -14.96
CA ALA A 155 -12.39 -1.55 -14.06
C ALA A 155 -12.09 -1.07 -12.64
N GLY A 156 -13.09 -0.72 -11.88
CA GLY A 156 -12.95 -0.36 -10.49
C GLY A 156 -12.23 -1.45 -9.70
N ARG A 157 -11.32 -1.07 -8.79
CA ARG A 157 -10.54 -1.96 -7.92
C ARG A 157 -9.47 -2.82 -8.60
N LYS A 158 -9.33 -2.74 -9.93
CA LYS A 158 -8.48 -3.65 -10.72
C LYS A 158 -7.36 -2.88 -11.41
N TYR A 159 -6.66 -2.06 -10.65
CA TYR A 159 -5.54 -1.27 -11.13
C TYR A 159 -4.48 -1.10 -10.03
N THR A 160 -3.29 -0.79 -10.45
CA THR A 160 -2.15 -0.40 -9.63
C THR A 160 -1.75 1.03 -9.99
N HIS A 161 -0.91 1.67 -9.19
CA HIS A 161 -0.56 3.07 -9.42
C HIS A 161 0.88 3.41 -9.04
N ALA A 162 1.34 4.53 -9.56
CA ALA A 162 2.53 5.23 -9.08
C ALA A 162 2.36 6.74 -9.26
N TRP A 163 2.97 7.51 -8.37
CA TRP A 163 3.16 8.93 -8.53
C TRP A 163 4.49 9.20 -9.22
N ILE A 164 4.48 9.98 -10.30
CA ILE A 164 5.66 10.35 -11.11
C ILE A 164 5.69 11.88 -11.28
N ASP A 165 6.76 12.41 -11.89
CA ASP A 165 6.94 13.85 -12.17
C ASP A 165 6.78 14.72 -10.91
N ASP A 166 7.54 14.43 -9.86
CA ASP A 166 7.44 15.08 -8.55
C ASP A 166 6.01 15.05 -7.98
N ASP A 167 5.36 13.91 -8.11
CA ASP A 167 4.00 13.65 -7.63
C ASP A 167 2.90 14.51 -8.31
N LYS A 168 3.15 15.05 -9.51
CA LYS A 168 2.18 15.82 -10.29
C LYS A 168 1.39 14.97 -11.28
N THR A 169 1.85 13.77 -11.53
CA THR A 169 1.22 12.83 -12.46
C THR A 169 0.88 11.54 -11.74
N LEU A 170 -0.39 11.18 -11.77
CA LEU A 170 -0.86 9.86 -11.33
C LEU A 170 -0.84 8.91 -12.51
N LEU A 171 -0.02 7.89 -12.43
CA LEU A 171 0.02 6.79 -13.39
C LEU A 171 -0.81 5.62 -12.86
N LEU A 172 -1.81 5.19 -13.62
CA LEU A 172 -2.58 3.98 -13.34
C LEU A 172 -2.23 2.90 -14.36
N MET A 173 -2.18 1.65 -13.92
CA MET A 173 -1.99 0.47 -14.78
C MET A 173 -2.96 -0.64 -14.39
N GLY A 174 -3.43 -1.41 -15.39
CA GLY A 174 -4.33 -2.54 -15.17
C GLY A 174 -4.42 -3.40 -16.41
N THR A 175 -4.83 -4.66 -16.24
CA THR A 175 -4.99 -5.57 -17.36
C THR A 175 -6.32 -5.33 -18.09
N ASN A 176 -6.35 -5.62 -19.39
CA ASN A 176 -7.57 -5.68 -20.18
C ASN A 176 -8.49 -6.82 -19.69
N GLY A 177 -9.69 -6.90 -20.28
CA GLY A 177 -10.71 -7.87 -19.87
C GLY A 177 -10.28 -9.32 -19.95
N ASP A 178 -9.52 -9.70 -20.98
CA ASP A 178 -8.99 -11.07 -21.19
C ASP A 178 -7.64 -11.30 -20.48
N LYS A 179 -7.09 -10.28 -19.80
CA LYS A 179 -5.84 -10.35 -19.03
C LYS A 179 -4.60 -10.70 -19.86
N THR A 180 -4.59 -10.34 -21.13
CA THR A 180 -3.44 -10.58 -22.03
C THR A 180 -2.57 -9.37 -22.26
N LYS A 181 -3.09 -8.17 -21.93
CA LYS A 181 -2.39 -6.89 -22.09
C LYS A 181 -2.52 -6.03 -20.84
N VAL A 182 -1.54 -5.16 -20.64
CA VAL A 182 -1.55 -4.16 -19.56
C VAL A 182 -1.72 -2.77 -20.17
N PHE A 183 -2.80 -2.10 -19.80
CA PHE A 183 -3.06 -0.71 -20.16
C PHE A 183 -2.49 0.23 -19.11
N TRP A 184 -2.14 1.42 -19.52
CA TRP A 184 -1.73 2.50 -18.63
C TRP A 184 -2.39 3.81 -19.03
N VAL A 185 -2.58 4.70 -18.06
CA VAL A 185 -3.04 6.07 -18.24
C VAL A 185 -2.30 7.00 -17.29
N LYS A 186 -1.92 8.17 -17.77
CA LYS A 186 -1.35 9.26 -16.98
C LYS A 186 -2.41 10.33 -16.80
N LEU A 187 -2.62 10.73 -15.55
CA LEU A 187 -3.58 11.74 -15.15
C LEU A 187 -2.86 12.89 -14.49
N ASN A 188 -3.25 14.11 -14.82
CA ASN A 188 -2.81 15.28 -14.08
C ASN A 188 -3.38 15.24 -12.66
N GLU A 189 -2.55 15.41 -11.65
CA GLU A 189 -2.95 15.32 -10.25
C GLU A 189 -3.99 16.37 -9.86
N GLU A 190 -3.83 17.61 -10.32
CA GLU A 190 -4.68 18.72 -9.92
C GLU A 190 -6.12 18.59 -10.43
N ASN A 191 -6.28 18.30 -11.72
CA ASN A 191 -7.57 18.35 -12.41
C ASN A 191 -8.03 17.03 -13.03
N MET A 192 -7.28 15.93 -12.82
CA MET A 192 -7.56 14.59 -13.34
C MET A 192 -7.60 14.47 -14.87
N GLN A 193 -7.20 15.50 -15.61
CA GLN A 193 -7.16 15.42 -17.07
C GLN A 193 -6.22 14.31 -17.54
N ILE A 194 -6.64 13.60 -18.56
CA ILE A 194 -5.86 12.55 -19.21
C ILE A 194 -4.71 13.22 -19.96
N ILE A 195 -3.47 12.97 -19.53
CA ILE A 195 -2.26 13.47 -20.19
C ILE A 195 -1.92 12.58 -21.37
N ASP A 196 -1.91 11.26 -21.13
CA ASP A 196 -1.58 10.24 -22.13
C ASP A 196 -2.05 8.87 -21.67
N ASN A 197 -2.20 7.91 -22.62
CA ASN A 197 -2.54 6.53 -22.33
C ASN A 197 -1.96 5.59 -23.39
N GLY A 198 -1.84 4.32 -23.04
CA GLY A 198 -1.30 3.33 -23.96
C GLY A 198 -1.37 1.90 -23.44
N VAL A 199 -0.62 1.03 -24.09
CA VAL A 199 -0.42 -0.36 -23.70
C VAL A 199 1.06 -0.59 -23.44
N LEU A 200 1.39 -1.44 -22.47
CA LEU A 200 2.76 -1.91 -22.29
C LEU A 200 3.08 -2.94 -23.37
N ASP A 201 4.17 -2.71 -24.07
CA ASP A 201 4.66 -3.63 -25.11
C ASP A 201 5.63 -4.65 -24.49
N PHE A 202 5.09 -5.78 -24.09
CA PHE A 202 5.85 -6.98 -23.72
C PHE A 202 5.03 -8.24 -23.95
N ASN A 203 5.71 -9.36 -24.05
CA ASN A 203 5.09 -10.67 -24.23
C ASN A 203 4.88 -11.34 -22.86
N ILE A 204 3.77 -12.04 -22.71
CA ILE A 204 3.57 -12.96 -21.58
C ILE A 204 4.70 -13.99 -21.63
N PRO A 205 5.37 -14.30 -20.50
CA PRO A 205 6.43 -15.30 -20.46
C PRO A 205 6.02 -16.65 -21.05
N VAL A 206 6.97 -17.32 -21.68
CA VAL A 206 6.72 -18.60 -22.35
C VAL A 206 6.17 -19.63 -21.36
N GLY A 207 5.11 -20.31 -21.74
CA GLY A 207 4.44 -21.32 -20.91
C GLY A 207 3.24 -20.79 -20.13
N TYR A 208 2.94 -19.48 -20.23
CA TYR A 208 1.79 -18.85 -19.57
C TYR A 208 0.87 -18.21 -20.61
N THR A 209 -0.41 -18.04 -20.25
CA THR A 209 -1.46 -17.52 -21.14
C THR A 209 -2.05 -16.20 -20.66
N ASP A 210 -2.02 -15.95 -19.34
CA ASP A 210 -2.71 -14.84 -18.71
C ASP A 210 -1.81 -14.07 -17.76
N LEU A 211 -2.21 -12.84 -17.43
CA LEU A 211 -1.61 -11.97 -16.41
C LEU A 211 -2.50 -11.89 -15.18
N SER A 212 -1.94 -11.49 -14.06
CA SER A 212 -2.73 -11.08 -12.90
C SER A 212 -3.56 -9.84 -13.22
N THR A 213 -4.61 -9.60 -12.41
CA THR A 213 -5.60 -8.56 -12.70
C THR A 213 -5.05 -7.13 -12.61
N SER A 214 -4.19 -6.83 -11.64
CA SER A 214 -3.64 -5.48 -11.45
C SER A 214 -2.12 -5.46 -11.42
N GLY A 215 -1.49 -6.43 -10.77
CA GLY A 215 -0.07 -6.36 -10.43
C GLY A 215 0.22 -5.29 -9.37
N ILE A 216 1.47 -4.91 -9.25
CA ILE A 216 1.97 -3.85 -8.37
C ILE A 216 2.94 -2.99 -9.16
N LEU A 217 2.67 -1.68 -9.20
CA LEU A 217 3.54 -0.69 -9.83
C LEU A 217 4.25 0.12 -8.75
N THR A 218 5.54 0.35 -8.91
CA THR A 218 6.29 1.23 -8.03
C THR A 218 7.27 2.10 -8.81
N TYR A 219 7.44 3.34 -8.38
CA TYR A 219 8.38 4.30 -8.95
C TYR A 219 9.59 4.44 -8.03
N ARG A 220 10.78 4.24 -8.58
CA ARG A 220 12.04 4.45 -7.86
C ARG A 220 12.53 5.86 -8.12
N LYS A 221 12.36 6.75 -7.14
CA LYS A 221 12.68 8.19 -7.29
C LYS A 221 14.14 8.45 -7.63
N GLU A 222 15.06 7.68 -7.07
CA GLU A 222 16.50 7.87 -7.26
C GLU A 222 16.97 7.50 -8.69
N SER A 223 16.46 6.41 -9.23
CA SER A 223 16.80 5.96 -10.60
C SER A 223 15.86 6.51 -11.67
N GLY A 224 14.71 7.03 -11.28
CA GLY A 224 13.71 7.59 -12.19
C GLY A 224 12.95 6.56 -13.01
N ASP A 225 12.99 5.30 -12.63
CA ASP A 225 12.38 4.19 -13.36
C ASP A 225 11.17 3.60 -12.62
N LEU A 226 10.40 2.79 -13.35
CA LEU A 226 9.26 2.05 -12.82
C LEU A 226 9.55 0.55 -12.84
N LEU A 227 9.09 -0.11 -11.80
CA LEU A 227 9.02 -1.57 -11.74
C LEU A 227 7.54 -1.99 -11.68
N TYR A 228 7.15 -2.89 -12.56
CA TYR A 228 5.83 -3.48 -12.57
C TYR A 228 5.91 -4.97 -12.26
N PHE A 229 5.47 -5.35 -11.07
CA PHE A 229 5.39 -6.73 -10.61
C PHE A 229 4.04 -7.32 -11.02
N PHE A 230 4.07 -8.47 -11.66
CA PHE A 230 2.86 -9.17 -12.08
C PHE A 230 3.03 -10.67 -11.96
N ILE A 231 1.94 -11.38 -12.00
CA ILE A 231 1.91 -12.84 -12.10
C ILE A 231 1.55 -13.23 -13.52
N ALA A 232 2.41 -13.99 -14.17
CA ALA A 232 2.08 -14.75 -15.36
C ALA A 232 1.49 -16.09 -14.91
N LYS A 233 0.38 -16.54 -15.53
CA LYS A 233 -0.36 -17.71 -15.07
C LYS A 233 -1.09 -18.44 -16.18
N ASN A 234 -1.54 -19.66 -15.87
CA ASN A 234 -2.41 -20.46 -16.72
C ASN A 234 -3.80 -20.58 -16.07
N GLY A 235 -4.82 -19.98 -16.70
CA GLY A 235 -6.19 -20.03 -16.24
C GLY A 235 -6.47 -19.26 -14.95
N GLU A 236 -7.52 -19.63 -14.23
CA GLU A 236 -8.02 -18.87 -13.06
C GLU A 236 -7.31 -19.13 -11.72
N GLY A 237 -6.52 -20.17 -11.63
CA GLY A 237 -5.76 -20.48 -10.42
C GLY A 237 -4.62 -19.47 -10.17
N MET A 238 -4.56 -18.88 -8.96
CA MET A 238 -3.66 -17.74 -8.74
C MET A 238 -2.52 -17.97 -7.79
N THR A 239 -2.61 -18.98 -7.02
CA THR A 239 -1.68 -19.26 -5.92
C THR A 239 -1.05 -20.62 -6.07
N ASP A 240 -1.35 -21.31 -7.17
CA ASP A 240 -0.67 -22.56 -7.47
C ASP A 240 0.69 -22.24 -8.08
N ALA A 241 1.74 -22.48 -7.32
CA ALA A 241 3.12 -22.20 -7.72
C ALA A 241 3.53 -22.92 -9.00
N GLU A 242 2.87 -24.04 -9.35
CA GLU A 242 3.11 -24.78 -10.59
C GLU A 242 2.46 -24.12 -11.81
N GLN A 243 1.45 -23.28 -11.59
CA GLN A 243 0.66 -22.63 -12.65
C GLN A 243 0.86 -21.12 -12.73
N SER A 244 1.74 -20.57 -11.92
CA SER A 244 1.98 -19.13 -11.87
C SER A 244 3.45 -18.79 -11.66
N LYS A 245 3.86 -17.64 -12.17
CA LYS A 245 5.22 -17.12 -12.08
C LYS A 245 5.19 -15.64 -11.73
N LEU A 246 5.91 -15.26 -10.69
CA LEU A 246 6.15 -13.85 -10.38
C LEU A 246 7.16 -13.30 -11.40
N CYS A 247 6.82 -12.17 -11.97
CA CYS A 247 7.64 -11.47 -12.96
C CYS A 247 7.76 -9.99 -12.61
N VAL A 248 8.81 -9.35 -13.08
CA VAL A 248 9.01 -7.92 -13.02
C VAL A 248 9.33 -7.35 -14.40
N ALA A 249 8.53 -6.39 -14.84
CA ALA A 249 8.82 -5.59 -16.02
C ALA A 249 9.51 -4.29 -15.61
N VAL A 250 10.60 -3.95 -16.28
CA VAL A 250 11.40 -2.75 -16.03
C VAL A 250 11.08 -1.71 -17.10
N ILE A 251 10.68 -0.51 -16.65
CA ILE A 251 10.34 0.65 -17.48
C ILE A 251 11.28 1.79 -17.08
N PRO A 252 12.43 1.96 -17.78
CA PRO A 252 13.46 2.92 -17.38
C PRO A 252 13.03 4.38 -17.47
N ASP A 253 12.06 4.68 -18.34
CA ASP A 253 11.58 6.05 -18.54
C ASP A 253 10.06 6.08 -18.52
N PRO A 254 9.46 6.64 -17.42
CA PRO A 254 8.02 6.79 -17.31
C PRO A 254 7.40 7.65 -18.43
N LYS A 255 8.16 8.48 -19.12
CA LYS A 255 7.63 9.30 -20.21
C LYS A 255 7.27 8.45 -21.42
N THR A 256 8.11 7.49 -21.75
CA THR A 256 7.92 6.62 -22.90
C THR A 256 7.12 5.36 -22.61
N MET A 257 7.05 4.94 -21.35
CA MET A 257 6.42 3.69 -20.92
C MET A 257 6.92 2.44 -21.65
N LYS A 258 8.17 2.48 -22.15
CA LYS A 258 8.77 1.36 -22.88
C LYS A 258 9.32 0.33 -21.89
N VAL A 259 8.84 -0.90 -21.98
CA VAL A 259 9.44 -2.04 -21.28
C VAL A 259 10.76 -2.42 -21.96
N THR A 260 11.83 -2.50 -21.19
CA THR A 260 13.16 -2.91 -21.71
C THR A 260 13.55 -4.31 -21.29
N GLN A 261 12.96 -4.81 -20.22
CA GLN A 261 13.29 -6.10 -19.64
C GLN A 261 12.08 -6.67 -18.90
N VAL A 262 11.89 -7.98 -19.01
CA VAL A 262 10.97 -8.75 -18.16
C VAL A 262 11.78 -9.87 -17.51
N ASN A 263 11.86 -9.85 -16.19
CA ASN A 263 12.58 -10.86 -15.41
C ASN A 263 11.58 -11.80 -14.73
N GLU A 264 11.82 -13.09 -14.86
CA GLU A 264 11.11 -14.09 -14.06
C GLU A 264 11.82 -14.24 -12.70
N VAL A 265 11.07 -14.33 -11.65
CA VAL A 265 11.60 -14.55 -10.30
C VAL A 265 11.74 -16.05 -10.05
N ASP A 266 12.95 -16.50 -9.70
CA ASP A 266 13.27 -17.92 -9.44
C ASP A 266 12.69 -18.49 -8.15
N ALA A 267 11.59 -17.96 -7.69
CA ALA A 267 10.91 -18.45 -6.51
C ALA A 267 9.48 -18.83 -6.93
N ASN A 268 9.01 -19.96 -6.47
CA ASN A 268 7.59 -20.36 -6.64
C ASN A 268 6.70 -19.48 -5.77
N LEU A 269 6.65 -18.18 -6.11
CA LEU A 269 5.96 -17.15 -5.35
C LEU A 269 4.92 -16.48 -6.22
N ALA A 270 3.80 -16.13 -5.60
CA ALA A 270 2.83 -15.17 -6.09
C ALA A 270 2.97 -13.86 -5.31
N LEU A 271 2.29 -12.81 -5.76
CA LEU A 271 2.11 -11.58 -5.00
C LEU A 271 1.00 -11.76 -3.97
N GLU A 272 1.10 -11.12 -2.81
CA GLU A 272 0.05 -11.16 -1.80
C GLU A 272 -1.28 -10.61 -2.33
N SER A 273 -1.23 -9.57 -3.15
CA SER A 273 -2.41 -8.83 -3.62
C SER A 273 -2.83 -9.15 -5.05
N THR A 274 -2.52 -10.33 -5.56
CA THR A 274 -2.39 -10.58 -6.98
C THR A 274 -3.59 -10.61 -7.83
N ALA A 275 -4.72 -10.76 -7.37
CA ALA A 275 -5.71 -11.02 -8.37
C ALA A 275 -7.07 -10.66 -7.93
N SER A 276 -7.13 -10.23 -6.74
CA SER A 276 -8.39 -9.76 -6.26
C SER A 276 -8.54 -8.29 -6.62
N ALA A 277 -9.76 -7.88 -6.55
CA ALA A 277 -10.17 -6.52 -6.57
C ALA A 277 -9.53 -5.61 -5.50
N TYR A 278 -8.59 -6.09 -4.73
CA TYR A 278 -8.16 -5.33 -3.54
C TYR A 278 -6.75 -4.78 -3.65
N GLY A 279 -5.85 -5.46 -4.32
CA GLY A 279 -4.51 -5.01 -4.64
C GLY A 279 -3.86 -4.12 -3.59
N GLU A 280 -2.89 -3.37 -4.00
CA GLU A 280 -2.22 -2.37 -3.19
C GLU A 280 -3.10 -1.18 -2.75
N LEU A 281 -4.29 -1.03 -3.34
CA LEU A 281 -5.24 0.03 -2.96
C LEU A 281 -5.73 -0.10 -1.51
N MET A 282 -5.62 -1.30 -0.94
CA MET A 282 -6.03 -1.60 0.43
C MET A 282 -4.90 -2.16 1.28
N GLN A 283 -3.77 -2.51 0.69
CA GLN A 283 -2.66 -3.19 1.35
C GLN A 283 -1.33 -2.58 0.94
N ASN A 284 -0.49 -2.23 1.90
CA ASN A 284 0.90 -1.92 1.62
C ASN A 284 1.68 -3.23 1.51
N THR A 285 2.04 -3.61 0.29
CA THR A 285 2.81 -4.82 0.01
C THR A 285 4.18 -4.53 -0.55
N VAL A 286 4.50 -3.25 -0.77
CA VAL A 286 5.82 -2.74 -1.16
C VAL A 286 6.26 -1.68 -0.18
N MET A 287 7.53 -1.71 0.20
CA MET A 287 8.18 -0.65 0.99
C MET A 287 9.62 -0.46 0.53
N TYR A 288 10.18 0.69 0.85
CA TYR A 288 11.60 1.01 0.66
C TYR A 288 12.26 1.26 2.01
N ASP A 289 13.52 0.88 2.15
CA ASP A 289 14.35 1.31 3.26
C ASP A 289 15.09 2.62 2.93
N GLU A 290 15.84 3.18 3.91
CA GLU A 290 16.62 4.40 3.75
C GLU A 290 17.75 4.30 2.72
N ASN A 291 18.14 3.08 2.35
CA ASN A 291 19.17 2.83 1.34
C ASN A 291 18.58 2.63 -0.07
N GLY A 292 17.26 2.82 -0.23
CA GLY A 292 16.56 2.61 -1.48
C GLY A 292 16.35 1.14 -1.86
N ASN A 293 16.61 0.18 -0.94
CA ASN A 293 16.27 -1.21 -1.20
C ASN A 293 14.73 -1.38 -1.14
N LEU A 294 14.21 -2.06 -2.14
CA LEU A 294 12.80 -2.40 -2.22
C LEU A 294 12.52 -3.73 -1.52
N TYR A 295 11.44 -3.78 -0.78
CA TYR A 295 10.91 -5.01 -0.20
C TYR A 295 9.49 -5.25 -0.69
N LEU A 296 9.20 -6.52 -1.02
CA LEU A 296 7.93 -6.96 -1.56
C LEU A 296 7.37 -8.12 -0.74
N ALA A 297 6.11 -8.01 -0.33
CA ALA A 297 5.37 -9.11 0.27
C ALA A 297 5.00 -10.13 -0.79
N GLY A 298 5.57 -11.32 -0.69
CA GLY A 298 5.29 -12.47 -1.53
C GLY A 298 4.38 -13.48 -0.85
N LEU A 299 3.77 -14.33 -1.63
CA LEU A 299 2.92 -15.43 -1.20
C LEU A 299 3.40 -16.75 -1.81
N LEU A 300 3.62 -17.74 -0.95
CA LEU A 300 3.85 -19.12 -1.33
C LEU A 300 2.69 -19.96 -0.85
N LYS A 301 2.12 -20.78 -1.74
CA LYS A 301 1.16 -21.80 -1.37
C LYS A 301 1.81 -23.19 -1.50
N LYS A 302 1.86 -23.93 -0.41
CA LYS A 302 2.40 -25.29 -0.38
C LYS A 302 1.51 -26.17 0.47
N ASP A 303 1.13 -27.34 -0.06
CA ASP A 303 0.27 -28.32 0.63
C ASP A 303 -1.06 -27.71 1.13
N GLY A 304 -1.61 -26.76 0.37
CA GLY A 304 -2.84 -26.06 0.71
C GLY A 304 -2.69 -24.96 1.76
N ILE A 305 -1.48 -24.70 2.25
CA ILE A 305 -1.16 -23.67 3.24
C ILE A 305 -0.53 -22.48 2.54
N GLU A 306 -0.96 -21.27 2.91
CA GLU A 306 -0.41 -20.00 2.42
C GLU A 306 0.68 -19.49 3.37
N TYR A 307 1.86 -19.25 2.83
CA TYR A 307 3.02 -18.73 3.56
C TYR A 307 3.38 -17.34 3.02
N GLY A 308 3.68 -16.42 3.94
CA GLY A 308 4.24 -15.13 3.56
C GLY A 308 5.75 -15.22 3.33
N SER A 309 6.24 -14.45 2.39
CA SER A 309 7.66 -14.26 2.12
C SER A 309 7.93 -12.78 1.94
N LEU A 310 9.05 -12.30 2.48
CA LEU A 310 9.50 -10.93 2.27
C LEU A 310 10.72 -10.98 1.35
N LEU A 311 10.53 -10.51 0.12
CA LEU A 311 11.57 -10.44 -0.90
C LEU A 311 12.28 -9.10 -0.81
N ARG A 312 13.58 -9.06 -1.10
CA ARG A 312 14.36 -7.83 -1.19
C ARG A 312 14.94 -7.65 -2.60
N MET A 313 14.88 -6.44 -3.11
CA MET A 313 15.61 -6.00 -4.30
C MET A 313 16.52 -4.84 -3.89
N LYS A 314 17.83 -4.95 -4.13
CA LYS A 314 18.77 -3.87 -3.81
C LYS A 314 18.51 -2.62 -4.65
N ALA A 315 18.86 -1.47 -4.13
CA ALA A 315 18.78 -0.21 -4.85
C ALA A 315 19.40 -0.33 -6.24
N GLY A 316 18.69 0.15 -7.28
CA GLY A 316 19.12 0.08 -8.67
C GLY A 316 19.10 -1.32 -9.32
N ALA A 317 18.88 -2.39 -8.55
CA ALA A 317 18.77 -3.73 -9.12
C ALA A 317 17.40 -3.94 -9.81
N THR A 318 17.35 -4.91 -10.73
CA THR A 318 16.13 -5.34 -11.42
C THR A 318 15.76 -6.79 -11.12
N ASN A 319 16.53 -7.44 -10.25
CA ASN A 319 16.30 -8.80 -9.77
C ASN A 319 16.26 -8.82 -8.23
N PHE A 320 15.50 -9.73 -7.68
CA PHE A 320 15.50 -9.97 -6.24
C PHE A 320 16.83 -10.60 -5.79
N ASP A 321 17.18 -10.29 -4.55
CA ASP A 321 18.37 -10.79 -3.86
C ASP A 321 18.17 -12.28 -3.54
N ALA A 322 18.90 -13.14 -4.24
CA ALA A 322 18.76 -14.57 -4.09
C ALA A 322 19.09 -15.02 -2.65
N GLY A 323 18.19 -15.76 -2.06
CA GLY A 323 18.34 -16.27 -0.70
C GLY A 323 17.97 -15.29 0.40
N TYR A 324 17.62 -14.04 0.10
CA TYR A 324 17.06 -13.15 1.09
C TYR A 324 15.63 -13.56 1.44
N ASN A 325 15.38 -13.80 2.71
CA ASN A 325 14.03 -13.99 3.24
C ASN A 325 14.03 -13.58 4.73
N ALA A 326 13.40 -12.47 5.06
CA ALA A 326 13.25 -12.00 6.43
C ALA A 326 12.23 -12.81 7.25
N LEU A 327 11.53 -13.75 6.63
CA LEU A 327 10.57 -14.63 7.28
C LEU A 327 11.01 -16.10 7.10
N PRO A 328 12.11 -16.54 7.72
CA PRO A 328 12.69 -17.87 7.51
C PRO A 328 11.76 -19.02 7.95
N ASN A 329 10.84 -18.74 8.87
CA ASN A 329 9.80 -19.66 9.34
C ASN A 329 8.43 -19.06 9.06
N PRO A 330 7.92 -19.19 7.84
CA PRO A 330 6.63 -18.62 7.47
C PRO A 330 5.53 -19.27 8.31
N GLU A 331 4.91 -18.48 9.19
CA GLU A 331 3.81 -18.96 10.04
C GLU A 331 2.43 -18.64 9.46
N GLY A 332 2.40 -18.14 8.24
CA GLY A 332 1.18 -17.79 7.57
C GLY A 332 1.38 -16.65 6.58
N LYS A 333 0.28 -16.17 6.06
CA LYS A 333 0.22 -15.13 5.04
C LYS A 333 0.74 -13.79 5.58
N LEU A 334 1.57 -13.11 4.81
CA LEU A 334 2.04 -11.75 5.07
C LEU A 334 1.10 -10.79 4.33
N HIS A 335 0.30 -10.02 5.08
CA HIS A 335 -0.72 -9.14 4.48
C HIS A 335 -0.20 -7.77 4.11
N THR A 336 0.49 -7.12 5.04
CA THR A 336 1.00 -5.76 4.84
C THR A 336 2.38 -5.59 5.43
N ILE A 337 3.16 -4.69 4.84
CA ILE A 337 4.50 -4.33 5.29
C ILE A 337 4.64 -2.81 5.29
N GLN A 338 5.29 -2.27 6.32
CA GLN A 338 5.55 -0.83 6.43
C GLN A 338 6.94 -0.62 7.05
N TYR A 339 7.76 0.20 6.42
CA TYR A 339 9.09 0.52 6.93
C TYR A 339 9.00 1.44 8.15
N LEU A 340 9.71 1.08 9.22
CA LEU A 340 9.76 1.85 10.49
C LEU A 340 11.03 2.70 10.62
N GLY A 341 12.01 2.52 9.73
CA GLY A 341 13.34 3.08 9.89
C GLY A 341 14.34 2.11 10.55
N ASN A 342 15.62 2.41 10.41
CA ASN A 342 16.71 1.66 11.03
C ASN A 342 16.68 0.14 10.76
N GLY A 343 16.36 -0.24 9.53
CA GLY A 343 16.29 -1.65 9.11
C GLY A 343 15.15 -2.45 9.74
N LYS A 344 14.08 -1.80 10.21
CA LYS A 344 12.91 -2.47 10.81
C LYS A 344 11.65 -2.24 10.01
N ALA A 345 10.76 -3.22 10.02
CA ALA A 345 9.45 -3.14 9.38
C ALA A 345 8.34 -3.61 10.33
N LEU A 346 7.20 -2.91 10.28
CA LEU A 346 5.94 -3.38 10.85
C LEU A 346 5.26 -4.27 9.83
N VAL A 347 4.89 -5.48 10.24
CA VAL A 347 4.18 -6.44 9.40
C VAL A 347 2.86 -6.87 10.04
N TYR A 348 1.83 -7.07 9.20
CA TYR A 348 0.57 -7.69 9.59
C TYR A 348 0.49 -9.08 8.97
N MET A 349 0.32 -10.10 9.79
CA MET A 349 0.45 -11.50 9.40
C MET A 349 -0.68 -12.36 9.94
N ARG A 350 -0.91 -13.50 9.28
CA ARG A 350 -1.80 -14.55 9.77
C ARG A 350 -1.00 -15.62 10.51
N ASN A 351 -1.54 -16.15 11.59
CA ASN A 351 -1.01 -17.33 12.29
C ASN A 351 -1.76 -18.61 11.87
N HIS A 352 -1.24 -19.32 10.88
CA HIS A 352 -1.81 -20.57 10.43
C HIS A 352 -1.71 -21.70 11.46
N LYS A 353 -0.68 -21.72 12.30
CA LYS A 353 -0.54 -22.76 13.32
C LYS A 353 -1.69 -22.72 14.33
N ALA A 354 -2.12 -21.50 14.70
CA ALA A 354 -3.27 -21.34 15.59
C ALA A 354 -4.57 -21.83 14.93
N GLU A 355 -4.74 -21.62 13.63
CA GLU A 355 -5.88 -22.15 12.88
C GLU A 355 -5.88 -23.68 12.83
N LEU A 356 -4.75 -24.30 12.48
CA LEU A 356 -4.61 -25.75 12.42
C LEU A 356 -4.84 -26.41 13.78
N ALA A 357 -4.33 -25.78 14.86
CA ALA A 357 -4.51 -26.29 16.22
C ALA A 357 -5.96 -26.21 16.71
N SER A 358 -6.73 -25.22 16.26
CA SER A 358 -8.14 -25.05 16.63
C SER A 358 -9.12 -25.93 15.85
N GLY A 359 -8.64 -26.63 14.81
CA GLY A 359 -9.49 -27.38 13.89
C GLY A 359 -10.39 -26.53 12.99
N VAL A 360 -10.26 -25.22 13.08
CA VAL A 360 -10.96 -24.26 12.21
C VAL A 360 -10.22 -24.21 10.90
N LYS A 361 -10.92 -24.46 9.80
CA LYS A 361 -10.30 -24.29 8.47
C LYS A 361 -9.79 -22.85 8.30
N PRO A 362 -8.59 -22.65 7.74
CA PRO A 362 -8.00 -21.32 7.54
C PRO A 362 -8.71 -20.51 6.45
N THR A 363 -10.02 -20.49 6.45
CA THR A 363 -10.81 -19.96 5.32
C THR A 363 -11.48 -18.64 5.61
N GLY A 364 -11.18 -18.00 6.73
CA GLY A 364 -12.05 -16.89 6.99
C GLY A 364 -11.34 -15.56 7.03
N ILE A 365 -11.87 -14.66 6.25
CA ILE A 365 -11.84 -13.24 6.58
C ILE A 365 -12.27 -12.98 8.02
N ASP A 366 -12.89 -13.97 8.64
CA ASP A 366 -13.48 -13.95 9.99
C ASP A 366 -12.54 -14.44 11.09
N ALA A 367 -11.40 -15.02 10.75
CA ALA A 367 -10.52 -15.61 11.76
C ALA A 367 -9.86 -14.55 12.63
N VAL A 368 -9.92 -14.74 13.94
CA VAL A 368 -9.21 -13.91 14.94
C VAL A 368 -7.81 -14.49 15.15
N ASN A 369 -6.97 -14.44 14.12
CA ASN A 369 -5.65 -15.06 14.13
C ASN A 369 -4.58 -14.23 13.43
N ASN A 370 -4.90 -13.00 13.05
CA ASN A 370 -3.92 -12.10 12.48
C ASN A 370 -3.24 -11.29 13.59
N PHE A 371 -1.98 -10.95 13.40
CA PHE A 371 -1.18 -10.25 14.40
C PHE A 371 -0.19 -9.28 13.76
N TYR A 372 0.25 -8.32 14.55
CA TYR A 372 1.32 -7.39 14.18
C TYR A 372 2.66 -7.83 14.79
N ALA A 373 3.72 -7.69 14.01
CA ALA A 373 5.09 -7.97 14.45
C ALA A 373 6.06 -6.94 13.86
N ILE A 374 7.19 -6.79 14.53
CA ILE A 374 8.36 -6.07 14.03
C ILE A 374 9.33 -7.10 13.44
N VAL A 375 9.72 -6.87 12.20
CA VAL A 375 10.78 -7.64 11.52
C VAL A 375 12.04 -6.80 11.47
N ASP A 376 13.14 -7.36 11.93
CA ASP A 376 14.48 -6.80 11.68
C ASP A 376 14.97 -7.32 10.32
N LEU A 377 15.12 -6.40 9.38
CA LEU A 377 15.47 -6.70 7.99
C LEU A 377 16.94 -7.14 7.82
N ASN A 378 17.79 -6.90 8.80
CA ASN A 378 19.21 -7.25 8.76
C ASN A 378 19.47 -8.63 9.35
N THR A 379 18.79 -8.95 10.45
CA THR A 379 18.99 -10.22 11.17
C THR A 379 17.96 -11.28 10.81
N ASN A 380 16.91 -10.90 10.06
CA ASN A 380 15.79 -11.76 9.74
C ASN A 380 15.03 -12.29 10.96
N THR A 381 15.05 -11.54 12.04
CA THR A 381 14.31 -11.87 13.26
C THR A 381 12.95 -11.18 13.27
N ARG A 382 11.99 -11.80 13.93
CA ARG A 382 10.63 -11.28 14.06
C ARG A 382 10.16 -11.37 15.50
N GLU A 383 9.58 -10.29 16.01
CA GLU A 383 8.98 -10.23 17.33
C GLU A 383 7.57 -9.63 17.24
N ARG A 384 6.59 -10.25 17.92
CA ARG A 384 5.25 -9.68 18.02
C ARG A 384 5.28 -8.35 18.75
N VAL A 385 4.45 -7.42 18.31
CA VAL A 385 4.27 -6.14 19.01
C VAL A 385 3.67 -6.41 20.40
N LYS A 386 4.24 -5.79 21.44
CA LYS A 386 3.82 -5.99 22.83
C LYS A 386 3.33 -4.71 23.47
N TYR A 387 2.29 -4.83 24.27
CA TYR A 387 1.82 -3.79 25.19
C TYR A 387 1.99 -4.28 26.62
N ASN A 388 2.67 -3.52 27.48
CA ASN A 388 2.98 -3.90 28.86
C ASN A 388 3.59 -5.31 29.00
N GLY A 389 4.49 -5.69 28.10
CA GLY A 389 5.18 -6.98 28.10
C GLY A 389 4.34 -8.17 27.58
N THR A 390 3.08 -7.95 27.20
CA THR A 390 2.21 -8.96 26.63
C THR A 390 2.00 -8.69 25.14
N ASP A 391 2.01 -9.75 24.33
CA ASP A 391 1.72 -9.63 22.90
C ASP A 391 0.37 -8.94 22.66
N LEU A 392 0.30 -8.05 21.66
CA LEU A 392 -0.98 -7.49 21.24
C LEU A 392 -1.97 -8.60 20.90
N PRO A 393 -3.27 -8.40 21.18
CA PRO A 393 -4.29 -9.38 20.83
C PRO A 393 -4.27 -9.74 19.35
N TYR A 394 -4.71 -10.93 19.02
CA TYR A 394 -5.02 -11.25 17.63
C TYR A 394 -6.14 -10.39 17.11
N SER A 395 -6.03 -9.99 15.84
CA SER A 395 -7.02 -9.20 15.13
C SER A 395 -7.81 -10.04 14.15
N SER A 396 -9.06 -9.67 13.97
CA SER A 396 -9.93 -10.20 12.92
C SER A 396 -9.62 -9.52 11.59
N GLY A 397 -9.90 -10.24 10.51
CA GLY A 397 -9.91 -9.72 9.16
C GLY A 397 -8.54 -9.64 8.48
N ARG A 398 -8.58 -9.67 7.17
CA ARG A 398 -7.42 -9.68 6.26
C ARG A 398 -7.64 -8.67 5.14
N PHE A 399 -6.67 -8.53 4.22
CA PHE A 399 -6.74 -7.74 2.99
C PHE A 399 -6.85 -6.22 3.16
N SER A 400 -6.52 -5.65 4.29
CA SER A 400 -6.56 -4.21 4.42
C SER A 400 -5.48 -3.66 5.33
N GLN A 401 -5.11 -2.43 5.06
CA GLN A 401 -4.10 -1.69 5.79
C GLN A 401 -4.73 -1.09 7.04
N ARG A 402 -4.56 -1.75 8.19
CA ARG A 402 -5.08 -1.32 9.50
C ARG A 402 -4.05 -0.64 10.37
N SER A 403 -2.95 -0.22 9.77
CA SER A 403 -1.92 0.57 10.44
C SER A 403 -1.44 1.69 9.54
N VAL A 404 -0.99 2.77 10.13
CA VAL A 404 -0.37 3.89 9.41
C VAL A 404 0.79 4.43 10.23
N ILE A 405 1.86 4.81 9.54
CA ILE A 405 3.05 5.41 10.14
C ILE A 405 3.06 6.89 9.79
N VAL A 406 3.10 7.73 10.82
CA VAL A 406 3.17 9.19 10.67
C VAL A 406 3.82 9.80 11.92
N ALA A 407 4.61 10.84 11.74
CA ALA A 407 5.25 11.60 12.81
C ALA A 407 5.99 10.70 13.83
N GLY A 408 6.76 9.71 13.35
CA GLY A 408 7.57 8.80 14.20
C GLY A 408 6.78 7.78 15.00
N LYS A 409 5.48 7.60 14.70
CA LYS A 409 4.60 6.64 15.37
C LYS A 409 3.89 5.74 14.38
N ALA A 410 3.66 4.48 14.77
CA ALA A 410 2.77 3.58 14.05
C ALA A 410 1.45 3.43 14.83
N TYR A 411 0.36 3.80 14.20
CA TYR A 411 -1.00 3.65 14.72
C TYR A 411 -1.56 2.32 14.22
N ILE A 412 -1.84 1.40 15.12
CA ILE A 412 -2.14 -0.01 14.85
C ILE A 412 -3.57 -0.30 15.25
N GLY A 413 -4.44 -0.58 14.31
CA GLY A 413 -5.82 -0.98 14.54
C GLY A 413 -5.94 -2.47 14.84
N ILE A 414 -6.48 -2.79 15.98
CA ILE A 414 -6.83 -4.14 16.41
C ILE A 414 -8.34 -4.25 16.51
N ALA A 415 -8.91 -5.28 15.89
CA ALA A 415 -10.32 -5.58 15.98
C ALA A 415 -10.52 -7.04 16.36
N ASN A 416 -11.32 -7.29 17.38
CA ASN A 416 -11.71 -8.64 17.80
C ASN A 416 -13.22 -8.77 17.69
N LYS A 417 -13.68 -9.51 16.67
CA LYS A 417 -15.12 -9.70 16.42
C LYS A 417 -15.81 -10.51 17.51
N GLU A 418 -15.10 -11.41 18.19
CA GLU A 418 -15.68 -12.24 19.25
C GLU A 418 -15.91 -11.41 20.52
N ALA A 419 -14.97 -10.51 20.83
CA ALA A 419 -15.10 -9.57 21.93
C ALA A 419 -15.92 -8.32 21.57
N LEU A 420 -16.38 -8.17 20.32
CA LEU A 420 -17.08 -6.99 19.80
C LEU A 420 -16.31 -5.69 20.08
N SER A 421 -15.00 -5.75 20.07
CA SER A 421 -14.13 -4.64 20.44
C SER A 421 -13.14 -4.30 19.32
N ALA A 422 -12.91 -3.00 19.15
CA ALA A 422 -11.85 -2.49 18.30
C ALA A 422 -11.22 -1.25 18.94
N GLY A 423 -9.92 -1.08 18.71
CA GLY A 423 -9.18 0.06 19.24
C GLY A 423 -7.83 0.19 18.55
N VAL A 424 -7.18 1.30 18.81
CA VAL A 424 -5.86 1.63 18.29
C VAL A 424 -4.81 1.39 19.37
N TYR A 425 -3.66 0.87 18.98
CA TYR A 425 -2.41 0.89 19.75
C TYR A 425 -1.42 1.79 19.03
N ILE A 426 -0.64 2.54 19.78
CA ILE A 426 0.31 3.52 19.24
C ILE A 426 1.72 3.02 19.60
N TYR A 427 2.47 2.61 18.58
CA TYR A 427 3.86 2.21 18.72
C TYR A 427 4.77 3.41 18.42
N ASP A 428 5.52 3.86 19.41
CA ASP A 428 6.54 4.89 19.25
C ASP A 428 7.82 4.27 18.68
N ILE A 429 8.21 4.69 17.48
CA ILE A 429 9.31 4.05 16.73
C ILE A 429 10.66 4.26 17.42
N ALA A 430 10.87 5.43 18.01
CA ALA A 430 12.14 5.77 18.61
C ALA A 430 12.40 5.00 19.93
N SER A 431 11.38 4.87 20.76
CA SER A 431 11.49 4.21 22.06
C SER A 431 11.10 2.73 22.06
N GLY A 432 10.37 2.29 21.04
CA GLY A 432 9.77 0.94 20.98
C GLY A 432 8.62 0.73 21.96
N LYS A 433 8.14 1.78 22.63
CA LYS A 433 7.01 1.70 23.56
C LYS A 433 5.69 1.65 22.83
N VAL A 434 4.73 0.94 23.42
CA VAL A 434 3.35 0.87 22.94
C VAL A 434 2.42 1.47 24.00
N GLU A 435 1.49 2.31 23.55
CA GLU A 435 0.43 2.88 24.35
C GLU A 435 -0.93 2.49 23.78
N GLU A 436 -1.97 2.47 24.60
CA GLU A 436 -3.33 2.40 24.09
C GLU A 436 -3.71 3.73 23.45
N GLY A 437 -4.43 3.66 22.34
CA GLY A 437 -5.05 4.78 21.68
C GLY A 437 -6.57 4.77 21.86
N VAL A 438 -7.25 5.44 20.95
CA VAL A 438 -8.71 5.57 20.95
C VAL A 438 -9.40 4.21 20.78
N LYS A 439 -10.56 4.05 21.39
CA LYS A 439 -11.46 2.89 21.21
C LYS A 439 -12.56 3.23 20.20
N LEU A 440 -13.02 2.22 19.49
CA LEU A 440 -14.16 2.31 18.60
C LEU A 440 -15.43 1.85 19.33
N GLU A 441 -16.57 2.35 18.87
CA GLU A 441 -17.89 1.87 19.26
C GLU A 441 -17.98 0.35 19.11
N SER A 442 -18.58 -0.31 20.10
CA SER A 442 -18.79 -1.76 20.08
C SER A 442 -19.60 -2.19 18.86
N GLY A 443 -19.22 -3.29 18.26
CA GLY A 443 -19.91 -3.84 17.09
C GLY A 443 -19.32 -3.40 15.73
N PHE A 444 -18.23 -2.62 15.73
CA PHE A 444 -17.50 -2.24 14.53
C PHE A 444 -16.08 -2.79 14.51
N CYS A 445 -15.58 -3.07 13.32
CA CYS A 445 -14.21 -3.52 13.06
C CYS A 445 -13.54 -2.59 12.06
N PHE A 446 -12.22 -2.42 12.17
CA PHE A 446 -11.42 -1.71 11.18
C PHE A 446 -11.39 -2.46 9.84
N ASP A 447 -11.56 -1.70 8.77
CA ASP A 447 -11.14 -2.08 7.43
C ASP A 447 -9.82 -1.38 7.07
N ILE A 448 -9.74 -0.05 7.19
CA ILE A 448 -8.54 0.72 6.87
C ILE A 448 -8.36 1.84 7.89
N ILE A 449 -7.10 2.19 8.16
CA ILE A 449 -6.70 3.43 8.85
C ILE A 449 -5.81 4.20 7.89
N ARG A 450 -6.11 5.48 7.66
CA ARG A 450 -5.32 6.40 6.84
C ARG A 450 -4.96 7.65 7.61
N ALA A 451 -3.77 8.18 7.37
CA ALA A 451 -3.38 9.52 7.79
C ALA A 451 -3.42 10.43 6.56
N MET A 452 -4.23 11.46 6.60
CA MET A 452 -4.43 12.42 5.53
C MET A 452 -3.73 13.72 5.92
N LYS A 453 -2.76 14.14 5.11
CA LYS A 453 -2.03 15.38 5.38
C LYS A 453 -2.92 16.58 5.03
N VAL A 454 -3.19 17.42 6.02
CA VAL A 454 -4.05 18.60 5.88
C VAL A 454 -3.24 19.75 5.29
N GLU A 455 -3.71 20.35 4.22
CA GLU A 455 -3.14 21.59 3.69
C GLU A 455 -3.56 22.77 4.59
N LYS A 456 -2.57 23.54 5.08
CA LYS A 456 -2.77 24.73 5.92
C LYS A 456 -3.00 25.98 5.10
#